data_f91d641842db1ca8963e35eda75e2d7c
#
_entry.id   f91d641842db1ca8963e35eda75e2d7c
#
_cell.length_a   1.000
_cell.length_b   1.000
_cell.length_c   1.000
_cell.angle_alpha   90.00
_cell.angle_beta   90.00
_cell.angle_gamma   90.00
#
_symmetry.space_group_name_H-M   'P 1'
#
loop_
_entity.id
_entity.type
_entity.pdbx_description
1 polymer ?
#
loop_
_entity_poly.entity_id
_entity_poly.type
_entity_poly.pdbx_seq_one_letter_code
_entity_poly.pdbx_strand_id
1 'polypeptide(L)'
;MEPRTGPSRRSRNAGRAALGVFSLAVALVGVGCHAQPSQRPMKAGPVDTGLGSLTAARKYLEGQWSLESFEIFPPGKPPIQLKGSGTLSYDEFGNLKIDVRADEASTDLLRDAGIDLKDGVLASSGRTAVDMQNRTLTYVVPGQTAGTGPLSLSRPRHWVVEGNLLTLTTQDTAGKPLSVAKWRKST
;
A
#
# COMPACT_ATOMS: atom_id res chain seq x y z
N MET A 1 12.15 -48.96 -19.82
CA MET A 1 11.92 -49.50 -18.45
C MET A 1 10.67 -48.87 -17.90
N GLU A 2 9.72 -49.70 -17.55
CA GLU A 2 8.27 -49.51 -17.52
C GLU A 2 7.69 -48.51 -16.49
N PRO A 3 6.46 -48.07 -16.74
CA PRO A 3 5.70 -47.24 -15.78
C PRO A 3 4.91 -48.12 -14.80
N ARG A 4 4.88 -47.73 -13.53
CA ARG A 4 4.00 -48.35 -12.53
C ARG A 4 2.74 -47.54 -12.32
N THR A 5 1.66 -48.05 -12.85
CA THR A 5 0.27 -47.75 -12.48
C THR A 5 -0.06 -48.37 -11.14
N GLY A 6 -0.75 -47.67 -10.27
CA GLY A 6 -1.36 -48.14 -9.04
C GLY A 6 -2.81 -47.73 -8.92
N PRO A 7 -3.71 -48.54 -8.34
CA PRO A 7 -5.13 -48.50 -8.67
C PRO A 7 -6.01 -47.68 -7.75
N SER A 8 -7.07 -47.17 -8.36
CA SER A 8 -8.35 -46.71 -7.84
C SER A 8 -8.91 -47.54 -6.67
N ARG A 9 -9.35 -46.88 -5.61
CA ARG A 9 -10.34 -47.39 -4.65
C ARG A 9 -11.61 -46.56 -4.67
N ARG A 10 -12.61 -47.10 -5.38
CA ARG A 10 -14.02 -46.79 -5.20
C ARG A 10 -14.48 -47.37 -3.87
N SER A 11 -15.07 -46.56 -3.02
CA SER A 11 -15.92 -47.02 -1.93
C SER A 11 -17.34 -46.54 -2.20
N ARG A 12 -18.18 -47.47 -2.62
CA ARG A 12 -19.65 -47.38 -2.60
C ARG A 12 -20.11 -47.70 -1.18
N ASN A 13 -20.89 -46.87 -0.56
CA ASN A 13 -21.80 -47.32 0.49
C ASN A 13 -23.18 -46.79 0.17
N ALA A 14 -24.02 -47.76 -0.19
CA ALA A 14 -25.44 -47.64 -0.34
C ALA A 14 -26.11 -47.98 1.00
N GLY A 15 -27.21 -47.35 1.26
CA GLY A 15 -28.26 -47.96 2.06
C GLY A 15 -28.58 -47.29 3.39
N ARG A 16 -29.67 -46.60 3.50
CA ARG A 16 -30.88 -47.15 4.08
C ARG A 16 -31.93 -46.04 4.22
N ALA A 17 -33.04 -46.29 3.57
CA ALA A 17 -34.30 -45.61 3.79
C ALA A 17 -34.84 -45.95 5.19
N ALA A 18 -35.35 -44.95 5.89
CA ALA A 18 -36.33 -45.19 6.96
C ALA A 18 -37.40 -44.11 6.82
N LEU A 19 -38.58 -44.60 6.43
CA LEU A 19 -39.87 -43.90 6.56
C LEU A 19 -40.15 -43.67 8.05
N GLY A 20 -40.54 -42.50 8.41
CA GLY A 20 -41.13 -42.14 9.70
C GLY A 20 -42.23 -41.10 9.47
N VAL A 21 -43.45 -41.57 9.56
CA VAL A 21 -44.73 -40.82 9.43
C VAL A 21 -45.08 -40.22 10.78
N PHE A 22 -45.90 -39.13 10.75
CA PHE A 22 -46.63 -38.44 11.84
C PHE A 22 -45.86 -37.38 12.62
N SER A 23 -46.26 -36.12 12.51
CA SER A 23 -47.39 -35.56 13.28
C SER A 23 -47.74 -34.14 12.85
N LEU A 24 -48.98 -33.92 12.69
CA LEU A 24 -49.70 -32.69 12.52
C LEU A 24 -49.63 -31.88 13.83
N ALA A 25 -49.11 -30.67 13.81
CA ALA A 25 -49.24 -29.73 14.92
C ALA A 25 -49.37 -28.30 14.39
N VAL A 26 -50.61 -27.88 14.39
CA VAL A 26 -51.21 -26.60 14.82
C VAL A 26 -50.34 -25.33 14.58
N ALA A 27 -50.85 -24.53 13.65
CA ALA A 27 -50.50 -23.15 13.42
C ALA A 27 -50.76 -22.29 14.67
N LEU A 28 -49.74 -21.73 15.22
CA LEU A 28 -49.82 -20.54 16.07
C LEU A 28 -49.27 -19.37 15.24
N VAL A 29 -50.21 -18.53 14.77
CA VAL A 29 -49.91 -17.24 14.16
C VAL A 29 -49.33 -16.35 15.26
N GLY A 30 -48.02 -16.42 15.43
CA GLY A 30 -47.28 -15.44 16.17
C GLY A 30 -47.10 -14.20 15.29
N VAL A 31 -47.86 -13.16 15.54
CA VAL A 31 -47.56 -11.82 15.06
C VAL A 31 -46.21 -11.41 15.70
N GLY A 32 -45.15 -11.86 15.10
CA GLY A 32 -43.81 -11.41 15.46
C GLY A 32 -43.64 -9.96 15.01
N CYS A 33 -43.77 -9.04 15.95
CA CYS A 33 -43.23 -7.71 15.77
C CYS A 33 -41.79 -7.87 15.32
N HIS A 34 -41.53 -7.66 14.04
CA HIS A 34 -40.18 -7.50 13.53
C HIS A 34 -39.68 -6.17 14.13
N ALA A 35 -39.10 -6.25 15.33
CA ALA A 35 -38.24 -5.19 15.82
C ALA A 35 -37.11 -5.06 14.78
N GLN A 36 -37.24 -4.08 13.91
CA GLN A 36 -36.10 -3.65 13.08
C GLN A 36 -34.93 -3.47 14.04
N PRO A 37 -33.79 -4.12 13.78
CA PRO A 37 -32.60 -3.82 14.56
C PRO A 37 -32.41 -2.31 14.45
N SER A 38 -32.63 -1.61 15.55
CA SER A 38 -32.33 -0.19 15.63
C SER A 38 -30.86 -0.06 15.22
N GLN A 39 -30.64 0.47 14.02
CA GLN A 39 -29.31 0.88 13.64
C GLN A 39 -28.88 1.89 14.72
N ARG A 40 -28.11 1.40 15.68
CA ARG A 40 -27.47 2.31 16.62
C ARG A 40 -26.71 3.30 15.75
N PRO A 41 -26.97 4.61 15.86
CA PRO A 41 -26.16 5.57 15.15
C PRO A 41 -24.73 5.23 15.49
N MET A 42 -23.93 4.89 14.47
CA MET A 42 -22.50 4.73 14.68
C MET A 42 -22.08 6.04 15.36
N LYS A 43 -21.69 5.96 16.61
CA LYS A 43 -21.07 7.08 17.28
C LYS A 43 -19.88 7.41 16.38
N ALA A 44 -20.00 8.50 15.63
CA ALA A 44 -18.84 9.05 14.96
C ALA A 44 -17.78 9.16 16.05
N GLY A 45 -16.74 8.36 15.94
CA GLY A 45 -15.61 8.44 16.86
C GLY A 45 -15.17 9.91 16.93
N PRO A 46 -14.52 10.36 18.00
CA PRO A 46 -14.06 11.74 18.07
C PRO A 46 -13.32 12.05 16.78
N VAL A 47 -13.76 13.11 16.09
CA VAL A 47 -13.10 13.56 14.86
C VAL A 47 -11.67 13.91 15.29
N ASP A 48 -10.71 13.07 14.87
CA ASP A 48 -9.31 13.28 15.19
C ASP A 48 -8.80 14.49 14.39
N THR A 49 -8.87 15.66 15.01
CA THR A 49 -8.42 16.94 14.43
C THR A 49 -7.13 17.45 15.07
N GLY A 50 -6.53 16.66 15.97
CA GLY A 50 -5.26 17.02 16.61
C GLY A 50 -4.09 17.13 15.62
N LEU A 51 -3.02 17.80 16.02
CA LEU A 51 -1.80 17.99 15.20
C LEU A 51 -1.16 16.66 14.75
N GLY A 52 -1.40 15.57 15.47
CA GLY A 52 -0.95 14.22 15.13
C GLY A 52 -1.98 13.38 14.37
N SER A 53 -3.09 13.96 13.94
CA SER A 53 -4.17 13.23 13.29
C SER A 53 -3.86 12.88 11.82
N LEU A 54 -4.57 11.88 11.30
CA LEU A 54 -4.53 11.54 9.88
C LEU A 54 -4.92 12.72 8.99
N THR A 55 -5.90 13.52 9.42
CA THR A 55 -6.34 14.72 8.72
C THR A 55 -5.22 15.76 8.68
N ALA A 56 -4.54 16.00 9.80
CA ALA A 56 -3.40 16.90 9.85
C ALA A 56 -2.25 16.41 8.96
N ALA A 57 -1.91 15.11 8.99
CA ALA A 57 -0.88 14.55 8.14
C ALA A 57 -1.18 14.73 6.64
N ARG A 58 -2.43 14.49 6.23
CA ARG A 58 -2.86 14.73 4.84
C ARG A 58 -2.69 16.20 4.46
N LYS A 59 -3.09 17.12 5.33
CA LYS A 59 -2.94 18.56 5.10
C LYS A 59 -1.46 18.99 4.99
N TYR A 60 -0.54 18.38 5.74
CA TYR A 60 0.90 18.64 5.59
C TYR A 60 1.44 18.14 4.26
N LEU A 61 1.00 16.96 3.82
CA LEU A 61 1.44 16.35 2.58
C LEU A 61 0.80 17.01 1.35
N GLU A 62 -0.43 17.53 1.47
CA GLU A 62 -1.20 18.11 0.38
C GLU A 62 -0.42 19.19 -0.37
N GLY A 63 -0.52 19.14 -1.71
CA GLY A 63 0.07 20.12 -2.61
C GLY A 63 1.03 19.49 -3.61
N GLN A 64 1.76 20.36 -4.28
CA GLN A 64 2.79 19.99 -5.24
C GLN A 64 4.18 20.17 -4.64
N TRP A 65 5.05 19.24 -4.97
CA TRP A 65 6.41 19.17 -4.47
C TRP A 65 7.36 18.94 -5.64
N SER A 66 8.47 19.67 -5.67
CA SER A 66 9.55 19.49 -6.63
C SER A 66 10.71 18.77 -6.00
N LEU A 67 11.31 17.84 -6.72
CA LEU A 67 12.46 17.08 -6.25
C LEU A 67 13.64 18.01 -6.00
N GLU A 68 14.19 17.96 -4.79
CA GLU A 68 15.40 18.69 -4.42
C GLU A 68 16.64 17.79 -4.46
N SER A 69 16.50 16.58 -3.91
CA SER A 69 17.56 15.56 -3.97
C SER A 69 16.97 14.16 -3.84
N PHE A 70 17.64 13.21 -4.46
CA PHE A 70 17.29 11.80 -4.33
C PHE A 70 18.56 10.96 -4.25
N GLU A 71 18.76 10.32 -3.11
CA GLU A 71 19.89 9.46 -2.85
C GLU A 71 19.43 8.02 -2.66
N ILE A 72 20.15 7.09 -3.27
CA ILE A 72 19.82 5.65 -3.26
C ILE A 72 21.04 4.92 -2.70
N PHE A 73 20.81 3.96 -1.82
CA PHE A 73 21.81 3.16 -1.13
C PHE A 73 21.71 1.70 -1.57
N PRO A 74 22.28 1.31 -2.74
CA PRO A 74 22.23 -0.07 -3.19
C PRO A 74 23.07 -0.96 -2.26
N PRO A 75 22.62 -2.20 -1.97
CA PRO A 75 23.40 -3.11 -1.13
C PRO A 75 24.78 -3.40 -1.71
N GLY A 76 25.83 -3.22 -0.90
CA GLY A 76 27.21 -3.51 -1.28
C GLY A 76 27.83 -2.57 -2.32
N LYS A 77 27.18 -1.45 -2.63
CA LYS A 77 27.66 -0.44 -3.58
C LYS A 77 27.70 0.94 -2.93
N PRO A 78 28.46 1.90 -3.48
CA PRO A 78 28.43 3.29 -3.03
C PRO A 78 27.03 3.90 -3.19
N PRO A 79 26.69 4.91 -2.39
CA PRO A 79 25.49 5.69 -2.58
C PRO A 79 25.46 6.34 -3.97
N ILE A 80 24.26 6.36 -4.57
CA ILE A 80 24.02 6.99 -5.87
C ILE A 80 23.18 8.24 -5.63
N GLN A 81 23.76 9.39 -5.93
CA GLN A 81 23.02 10.66 -5.99
C GLN A 81 22.35 10.75 -7.36
N LEU A 82 21.02 10.58 -7.39
CA LEU A 82 20.25 10.72 -8.61
C LEU A 82 20.21 12.19 -9.01
N LYS A 83 20.70 12.50 -10.20
CA LYS A 83 20.54 13.80 -10.83
C LYS A 83 19.35 13.73 -11.80
N GLY A 84 18.56 14.79 -11.83
CA GLY A 84 17.38 14.86 -12.66
C GLY A 84 16.34 15.79 -12.09
N SER A 85 15.11 15.62 -12.53
CA SER A 85 13.97 16.40 -12.07
C SER A 85 12.86 15.48 -11.57
N GLY A 86 11.96 16.02 -10.75
CA GLY A 86 10.82 15.25 -10.32
C GLY A 86 9.73 16.12 -9.73
N THR A 87 8.50 15.64 -9.85
CA THR A 87 7.32 16.19 -9.20
C THR A 87 6.61 15.11 -8.40
N LEU A 88 6.08 15.52 -7.26
CA LEU A 88 5.26 14.71 -6.40
C LEU A 88 4.04 15.56 -6.02
N SER A 89 2.85 15.02 -6.15
CA SER A 89 1.64 15.70 -5.72
C SER A 89 0.76 14.80 -4.88
N TYR A 90 0.16 15.42 -3.86
CA TYR A 90 -0.87 14.82 -3.02
C TYR A 90 -2.10 15.72 -3.05
N ASP A 91 -3.27 15.14 -3.21
CA ASP A 91 -4.53 15.86 -3.05
C ASP A 91 -5.14 15.64 -1.66
N GLU A 92 -6.22 16.36 -1.37
CA GLU A 92 -6.96 16.28 -0.10
C GLU A 92 -7.53 14.88 0.20
N PHE A 93 -7.72 14.04 -0.82
CA PHE A 93 -8.22 12.67 -0.69
C PHE A 93 -7.12 11.63 -0.47
N GLY A 94 -5.85 12.07 -0.52
CA GLY A 94 -4.68 11.19 -0.42
C GLY A 94 -4.35 10.46 -1.72
N ASN A 95 -4.84 10.95 -2.87
CA ASN A 95 -4.32 10.50 -4.14
C ASN A 95 -2.94 11.09 -4.36
N LEU A 96 -2.09 10.29 -4.96
CA LEU A 96 -0.73 10.70 -5.26
C LEU A 96 -0.45 10.59 -6.76
N LYS A 97 0.42 11.47 -7.23
CA LYS A 97 1.09 11.34 -8.52
C LYS A 97 2.57 11.65 -8.32
N ILE A 98 3.43 10.77 -8.82
CA ILE A 98 4.89 10.92 -8.81
C ILE A 98 5.41 10.80 -10.23
N ASP A 99 6.31 11.69 -10.61
CA ASP A 99 7.07 11.64 -11.87
C ASP A 99 8.49 12.09 -11.54
N VAL A 100 9.45 11.18 -11.67
CA VAL A 100 10.89 11.45 -11.49
C VAL A 100 11.60 11.00 -12.75
N ARG A 101 12.44 11.89 -13.28
CA ARG A 101 13.27 11.63 -14.45
C ARG A 101 14.73 11.78 -14.09
N ALA A 102 15.44 10.67 -14.12
CA ALA A 102 16.89 10.64 -13.97
C ALA A 102 17.57 11.15 -15.25
N ASP A 103 18.71 11.79 -15.11
CA ASP A 103 19.59 12.03 -16.24
C ASP A 103 20.23 10.72 -16.73
N GLU A 104 20.86 10.77 -17.90
CA GLU A 104 21.48 9.58 -18.51
C GLU A 104 22.56 8.96 -17.60
N ALA A 105 23.44 9.79 -17.03
CA ALA A 105 24.51 9.32 -16.16
C ALA A 105 23.96 8.64 -14.89
N SER A 106 22.90 9.18 -14.29
CA SER A 106 22.24 8.55 -13.15
C SER A 106 21.53 7.26 -13.55
N THR A 107 20.94 7.20 -14.73
CA THR A 107 20.28 6.00 -15.25
C THR A 107 21.26 4.87 -15.43
N ASP A 108 22.46 5.15 -15.94
CA ASP A 108 23.52 4.15 -16.11
C ASP A 108 24.04 3.64 -14.75
N LEU A 109 24.28 4.54 -13.80
CA LEU A 109 24.68 4.15 -12.44
C LEU A 109 23.63 3.28 -11.74
N LEU A 110 22.34 3.57 -11.94
CA LEU A 110 21.24 2.76 -11.41
C LEU A 110 21.22 1.38 -12.05
N ARG A 111 21.38 1.31 -13.38
CA ARG A 111 21.44 0.04 -14.12
C ARG A 111 22.62 -0.82 -13.65
N ASP A 112 23.79 -0.24 -13.48
CA ASP A 112 24.97 -0.92 -12.95
C ASP A 112 24.75 -1.41 -11.51
N ALA A 113 23.89 -0.72 -10.76
CA ALA A 113 23.47 -1.16 -9.43
C ALA A 113 22.38 -2.23 -9.46
N GLY A 114 21.91 -2.66 -10.63
CA GLY A 114 20.80 -3.61 -10.77
C GLY A 114 19.43 -3.00 -10.51
N ILE A 115 19.31 -1.68 -10.67
CA ILE A 115 18.07 -0.93 -10.52
C ILE A 115 17.69 -0.40 -11.90
N ASP A 116 16.75 -1.08 -12.55
CA ASP A 116 16.28 -0.68 -13.88
C ASP A 116 15.12 0.30 -13.78
N LEU A 117 15.29 1.47 -14.37
CA LEU A 117 14.24 2.44 -14.62
C LEU A 117 13.96 2.47 -16.12
N LYS A 118 12.74 2.14 -16.49
CA LYS A 118 12.34 2.22 -17.89
C LYS A 118 12.53 3.66 -18.39
N ASP A 119 13.39 3.82 -19.38
CA ASP A 119 13.73 5.13 -19.99
C ASP A 119 14.17 6.20 -18.95
N GLY A 120 14.77 5.79 -17.84
CA GLY A 120 15.17 6.69 -16.76
C GLY A 120 14.01 7.33 -15.98
N VAL A 121 12.80 6.81 -16.14
CA VAL A 121 11.59 7.42 -15.58
C VAL A 121 10.97 6.53 -14.49
N LEU A 122 10.69 7.14 -13.33
CA LEU A 122 9.82 6.59 -12.29
C LEU A 122 8.54 7.42 -12.26
N ALA A 123 7.50 6.97 -12.94
CA ALA A 123 6.20 7.63 -12.96
C ALA A 123 5.11 6.69 -12.46
N SER A 124 4.24 7.21 -11.60
CA SER A 124 3.12 6.44 -11.07
C SER A 124 2.03 7.34 -10.51
N SER A 125 0.82 6.78 -10.42
CA SER A 125 -0.29 7.41 -9.71
C SER A 125 -1.05 6.36 -8.89
N GLY A 126 -1.60 6.78 -7.76
CA GLY A 126 -2.29 5.87 -6.86
C GLY A 126 -2.83 6.59 -5.63
N ARG A 127 -2.89 5.86 -4.54
CA ARG A 127 -3.31 6.39 -3.24
C ARG A 127 -2.19 6.27 -2.22
N THR A 128 -2.28 7.07 -1.18
CA THR A 128 -1.34 7.03 -0.06
C THR A 128 -2.06 6.49 1.17
N ALA A 129 -1.56 5.39 1.73
CA ALA A 129 -1.91 4.92 3.06
C ALA A 129 -0.93 5.53 4.06
N VAL A 130 -1.44 6.25 5.07
CA VAL A 130 -0.62 6.92 6.09
C VAL A 130 -0.80 6.21 7.43
N ASP A 131 0.31 5.80 8.02
CA ASP A 131 0.39 5.28 9.38
C ASP A 131 0.98 6.37 10.29
N MET A 132 0.12 6.94 11.13
CA MET A 132 0.51 8.01 12.04
C MET A 132 1.34 7.52 13.22
N GLN A 133 1.13 6.29 13.66
CA GLN A 133 1.85 5.71 14.80
C GLN A 133 3.34 5.53 14.47
N ASN A 134 3.62 5.01 13.28
CA ASN A 134 4.98 4.76 12.80
C ASN A 134 5.54 5.90 11.95
N ARG A 135 4.77 6.96 11.70
CA ARG A 135 5.12 8.07 10.79
C ARG A 135 5.59 7.57 9.43
N THR A 136 4.85 6.60 8.89
CA THR A 136 5.14 6.06 7.57
C THR A 136 3.98 6.32 6.61
N LEU A 137 4.31 6.36 5.34
CA LEU A 137 3.36 6.34 4.25
C LEU A 137 3.72 5.25 3.25
N THR A 138 2.71 4.65 2.67
CA THR A 138 2.86 3.60 1.65
C THR A 138 2.04 3.99 0.44
N TYR A 139 2.62 3.86 -0.75
CA TYR A 139 1.92 4.10 -1.99
C TYR A 139 1.17 2.84 -2.42
N VAL A 140 -0.13 2.99 -2.64
CA VAL A 140 -1.01 1.94 -3.15
C VAL A 140 -1.29 2.23 -4.62
N VAL A 141 -0.56 1.54 -5.49
CA VAL A 141 -0.65 1.72 -6.94
C VAL A 141 -1.44 0.56 -7.53
N PRO A 142 -2.55 0.82 -8.26
CA PRO A 142 -3.33 -0.23 -8.88
C PRO A 142 -2.49 -1.09 -9.84
N GLY A 143 -2.64 -2.41 -9.74
CA GLY A 143 -1.95 -3.36 -10.63
C GLY A 143 -0.45 -3.55 -10.34
N GLN A 144 0.12 -2.87 -9.37
CA GLN A 144 1.52 -3.05 -8.99
C GLN A 144 1.65 -4.11 -7.89
N THR A 145 2.48 -5.12 -8.13
CA THR A 145 2.87 -6.09 -7.10
C THR A 145 3.87 -5.48 -6.13
N ALA A 146 3.85 -5.97 -4.88
CA ALA A 146 4.82 -5.53 -3.89
C ALA A 146 6.25 -5.87 -4.34
N GLY A 147 7.05 -4.84 -4.54
CA GLY A 147 8.47 -4.97 -4.90
C GLY A 147 9.36 -4.91 -3.67
N THR A 148 10.56 -5.47 -3.77
CA THR A 148 11.56 -5.50 -2.69
C THR A 148 12.71 -4.52 -2.90
N GLY A 149 12.84 -3.94 -4.09
CA GLY A 149 13.91 -3.00 -4.43
C GLY A 149 13.84 -1.66 -3.68
N PRO A 150 14.93 -0.88 -3.69
CA PRO A 150 15.00 0.42 -3.00
C PRO A 150 14.03 1.46 -3.56
N LEU A 151 13.65 1.33 -4.83
CA LEU A 151 12.69 2.23 -5.50
C LEU A 151 11.25 1.69 -5.49
N SER A 152 10.98 0.54 -4.84
CA SER A 152 9.64 0.00 -4.78
C SER A 152 8.67 0.99 -4.13
N LEU A 153 7.61 1.35 -4.85
CA LEU A 153 6.58 2.27 -4.37
C LEU A 153 5.72 1.67 -3.25
N SER A 154 5.63 0.35 -3.15
CA SER A 154 4.87 -0.35 -2.10
C SER A 154 5.59 -0.45 -0.76
N ARG A 155 6.86 -0.04 -0.67
CA ARG A 155 7.56 0.00 0.63
C ARG A 155 7.09 1.17 1.48
N PRO A 156 6.94 0.96 2.80
CA PRO A 156 6.72 2.07 3.73
C PRO A 156 7.88 3.07 3.68
N ARG A 157 7.55 4.35 3.73
CA ARG A 157 8.49 5.46 3.78
C ARG A 157 8.26 6.26 5.03
N HIS A 158 9.28 6.44 5.83
CA HIS A 158 9.24 7.42 6.91
C HIS A 158 9.18 8.82 6.31
N TRP A 159 8.30 9.65 6.82
CA TRP A 159 8.15 11.01 6.36
C TRP A 159 8.40 12.03 7.47
N VAL A 160 9.07 13.11 7.10
CA VAL A 160 9.30 14.29 7.95
C VAL A 160 9.00 15.51 7.11
N VAL A 161 8.22 16.46 7.67
CA VAL A 161 7.96 17.76 7.05
C VAL A 161 8.54 18.85 7.96
N GLU A 162 9.46 19.64 7.41
CA GLU A 162 10.11 20.78 8.07
C GLU A 162 9.90 22.02 7.20
N GLY A 163 8.93 22.86 7.60
CA GLY A 163 8.55 24.00 6.79
C GLY A 163 8.01 23.57 5.42
N ASN A 164 8.72 23.93 4.37
CA ASN A 164 8.40 23.59 2.97
C ASN A 164 9.21 22.40 2.42
N LEU A 165 9.92 21.68 3.28
CA LEU A 165 10.73 20.52 2.91
C LEU A 165 10.08 19.24 3.42
N LEU A 166 9.80 18.30 2.52
CA LEU A 166 9.35 16.94 2.81
C LEU A 166 10.51 15.97 2.57
N THR A 167 10.92 15.24 3.59
CA THR A 167 11.90 14.16 3.48
C THR A 167 11.18 12.82 3.55
N LEU A 168 11.44 11.96 2.57
CA LEU A 168 10.93 10.58 2.49
C LEU A 168 12.10 9.61 2.56
N THR A 169 12.13 8.75 3.57
CA THR A 169 13.17 7.75 3.76
C THR A 169 12.59 6.36 3.67
N THR A 170 13.04 5.57 2.70
CA THR A 170 12.78 4.13 2.63
C THR A 170 13.87 3.38 3.37
N GLN A 171 13.49 2.40 4.19
CA GLN A 171 14.44 1.63 4.99
C GLN A 171 14.29 0.13 4.72
N ASP A 172 15.34 -0.63 5.00
CA ASP A 172 15.25 -2.09 5.10
C ASP A 172 14.69 -2.53 6.45
N THR A 173 14.58 -3.84 6.67
CA THR A 173 14.08 -4.42 7.92
C THR A 173 14.98 -4.16 9.13
N ALA A 174 16.22 -3.78 8.92
CA ALA A 174 17.17 -3.41 9.97
C ALA A 174 17.18 -1.90 10.25
N GLY A 175 16.31 -1.12 9.59
CA GLY A 175 16.25 0.34 9.70
C GLY A 175 17.32 1.10 8.91
N LYS A 176 18.12 0.40 8.09
CA LYS A 176 19.13 1.04 7.25
C LYS A 176 18.46 1.72 6.05
N PRO A 177 18.83 2.95 5.71
CA PRO A 177 18.30 3.63 4.54
C PRO A 177 18.58 2.86 3.25
N LEU A 178 17.56 2.72 2.43
CA LEU A 178 17.63 2.23 1.04
C LEU A 178 17.52 3.39 0.05
N SER A 179 16.75 4.42 0.42
CA SER A 179 16.69 5.67 -0.34
C SER A 179 16.23 6.82 0.54
N VAL A 180 16.68 8.02 0.21
CA VAL A 180 16.25 9.29 0.81
C VAL A 180 15.90 10.25 -0.30
N ALA A 181 14.67 10.73 -0.33
CA ALA A 181 14.21 11.74 -1.27
C ALA A 181 13.79 13.00 -0.51
N LYS A 182 14.28 14.16 -0.94
CA LYS A 182 13.89 15.46 -0.41
C LYS A 182 13.10 16.23 -1.46
N TRP A 183 12.00 16.78 -1.03
CA TRP A 183 11.03 17.45 -1.87
C TRP A 183 10.72 18.82 -1.32
N ARG A 184 10.79 19.85 -2.15
CA ARG A 184 10.44 21.22 -1.79
C ARG A 184 9.02 21.53 -2.25
N LYS A 185 8.19 22.05 -1.36
CA LYS A 185 6.83 22.46 -1.70
C LYS A 185 6.86 23.55 -2.76
N SER A 186 6.14 23.32 -3.85
CA SER A 186 5.96 24.33 -4.88
C SER A 186 4.94 25.37 -4.39
N THR A 187 5.27 26.62 -4.55
CA THR A 187 4.39 27.78 -4.21
C THR A 187 3.41 28.05 -5.32
#